data_2042e42a1161f14db466eb17e1eb4214
#
_entry.id   2042e42a1161f14db466eb17e1eb4214
#
_cell.length_a   1.000
_cell.length_b   1.000
_cell.length_c   1.000
_cell.angle_alpha   90.00
_cell.angle_beta   90.00
_cell.angle_gamma   90.00
#
_symmetry.space_group_name_H-M   'P 1'
#
loop_
_entity.id
_entity.type
_entity.pdbx_description
1 polymer ?
#
loop_
_entity_poly.entity_id
_entity_poly.type
_entity_poly.pdbx_seq_one_letter_code
_entity_poly.pdbx_strand_id
1 'polypeptide(L)'
;MVGLTKKLLLVLAVIAGAFGLGIGVSYWQQQQLEALDFEHCQQLHNGRCEWQVDEQTWQLTLPSDQLPAMLSQHLELNTNQENPPTLELRLQGIEMYMGEIKLQLEPNEHGHYQSDILLPICNTGKMRWRAEIVSLDPTQPVALSFEVDSQ
;
A
#
# COMPACT_ATOMS: atom_id res chain seq x y z
N MET A 1 -38.34 -26.32 31.71
CA MET A 1 -37.87 -24.95 31.49
C MET A 1 -36.34 -24.76 31.63
N VAL A 2 -35.64 -25.55 32.45
CA VAL A 2 -34.17 -25.41 32.70
C VAL A 2 -33.29 -25.81 31.51
N GLY A 3 -33.76 -26.65 30.58
CA GLY A 3 -32.97 -27.07 29.41
C GLY A 3 -32.89 -26.05 28.28
N LEU A 4 -33.89 -25.18 28.14
CA LEU A 4 -33.96 -24.19 27.08
C LEU A 4 -33.01 -23.00 27.37
N THR A 5 -32.93 -22.60 28.63
CA THR A 5 -32.02 -21.52 29.09
C THR A 5 -30.55 -21.90 28.95
N LYS A 6 -30.18 -23.16 29.27
CA LYS A 6 -28.80 -23.65 29.07
C LYS A 6 -28.41 -23.70 27.59
N LYS A 7 -29.29 -24.12 26.70
CA LYS A 7 -29.02 -24.10 25.24
C LYS A 7 -28.88 -22.69 24.71
N LEU A 8 -29.70 -21.75 25.17
CA LEU A 8 -29.61 -20.33 24.78
C LEU A 8 -28.30 -19.69 25.23
N LEU A 9 -27.88 -19.99 26.47
CA LEU A 9 -26.58 -19.49 27.02
C LEU A 9 -25.38 -20.05 26.23
N LEU A 10 -25.40 -21.31 25.83
CA LEU A 10 -24.36 -21.92 25.00
C LEU A 10 -24.28 -21.26 23.62
N VAL A 11 -25.39 -21.00 22.97
CA VAL A 11 -25.43 -20.32 21.67
C VAL A 11 -24.89 -18.90 21.77
N LEU A 12 -25.28 -18.16 22.80
CA LEU A 12 -24.77 -16.81 23.04
C LEU A 12 -23.24 -16.79 23.32
N ALA A 13 -22.73 -17.78 24.06
CA ALA A 13 -21.30 -17.92 24.33
C ALA A 13 -20.51 -18.23 23.05
N VAL A 14 -21.04 -19.07 22.15
CA VAL A 14 -20.40 -19.39 20.86
C VAL A 14 -20.39 -18.16 19.93
N ILE A 15 -21.50 -17.41 19.89
CA ILE A 15 -21.57 -16.17 19.09
C ILE A 15 -20.59 -15.12 19.61
N ALA A 16 -20.53 -14.91 20.94
CA ALA A 16 -19.59 -13.97 21.55
C ALA A 16 -18.13 -14.37 21.30
N GLY A 17 -17.81 -15.66 21.38
CA GLY A 17 -16.48 -16.18 21.05
C GLY A 17 -16.09 -15.98 19.59
N ALA A 18 -17.01 -16.22 18.65
CA ALA A 18 -16.77 -15.99 17.23
C ALA A 18 -16.55 -14.50 16.90
N PHE A 19 -17.33 -13.61 17.52
CA PHE A 19 -17.14 -12.15 17.40
C PHE A 19 -15.82 -11.69 17.99
N GLY A 20 -15.42 -12.21 19.15
CA GLY A 20 -14.12 -11.88 19.80
C GLY A 20 -12.92 -12.31 18.95
N LEU A 21 -12.98 -13.49 18.33
CA LEU A 21 -11.93 -13.98 17.44
C LEU A 21 -11.85 -13.14 16.15
N GLY A 22 -12.98 -12.75 15.57
CA GLY A 22 -13.02 -11.91 14.36
C GLY A 22 -12.39 -10.53 14.60
N ILE A 23 -12.69 -9.89 15.72
CA ILE A 23 -12.13 -8.59 16.09
C ILE A 23 -10.62 -8.73 16.38
N GLY A 24 -10.21 -9.78 17.08
CA GLY A 24 -8.79 -10.04 17.40
C GLY A 24 -7.92 -10.22 16.15
N VAL A 25 -8.40 -10.97 15.16
CA VAL A 25 -7.68 -11.18 13.89
C VAL A 25 -7.58 -9.88 13.10
N SER A 26 -8.64 -9.06 13.05
CA SER A 26 -8.61 -7.76 12.36
C SER A 26 -7.64 -6.77 13.01
N TYR A 27 -7.58 -6.73 14.34
CA TYR A 27 -6.61 -5.91 15.07
C TYR A 27 -5.17 -6.38 14.85
N TRP A 28 -4.94 -7.68 14.77
CA TRP A 28 -3.60 -8.25 14.55
C TRP A 28 -3.10 -7.96 13.13
N GLN A 29 -3.96 -8.05 12.12
CA GLN A 29 -3.63 -7.70 10.74
C GLN A 29 -3.27 -6.22 10.58
N GLN A 30 -3.98 -5.35 11.28
CA GLN A 30 -3.75 -3.90 11.21
C GLN A 30 -2.42 -3.49 11.87
N GLN A 31 -2.04 -4.14 12.97
CA GLN A 31 -0.74 -3.90 13.63
C GLN A 31 0.47 -4.37 12.83
N GLN A 32 0.34 -5.39 11.99
CA GLN A 32 1.44 -5.84 11.15
C GLN A 32 1.77 -4.85 10.02
N LEU A 33 0.80 -4.08 9.55
CA LEU A 33 1.01 -3.05 8.52
C LEU A 33 1.67 -1.79 9.09
N GLU A 34 1.48 -1.48 10.38
CA GLU A 34 2.12 -0.36 11.05
C GLU A 34 3.58 -0.64 11.46
N ALA A 35 4.01 -1.90 11.43
CA ALA A 35 5.36 -2.33 11.77
C ALA A 35 6.27 -2.56 10.55
N LEU A 36 5.81 -2.25 9.33
CA LEU A 36 6.66 -2.31 8.15
C LEU A 36 7.68 -1.19 8.19
N ASP A 37 8.96 -1.55 8.22
CA ASP A 37 10.05 -0.60 8.03
C ASP A 37 10.12 -0.29 6.53
N PHE A 38 9.73 0.92 6.16
CA PHE A 38 9.70 1.34 4.76
C PHE A 38 11.10 1.77 4.32
N GLU A 39 11.61 1.12 3.29
CA GLU A 39 12.76 1.64 2.57
C GLU A 39 12.36 2.94 1.86
N HIS A 40 12.95 4.02 2.30
CA HIS A 40 12.57 5.36 1.88
C HIS A 40 13.49 5.92 0.80
N CYS A 41 12.92 6.28 -0.33
CA CYS A 41 13.62 7.09 -1.33
C CYS A 41 13.61 8.56 -0.93
N GLN A 42 14.77 9.08 -0.56
CA GLN A 42 14.88 10.45 -0.03
C GLN A 42 14.54 11.54 -1.06
N GLN A 43 14.78 11.30 -2.34
CA GLN A 43 14.43 12.23 -3.43
C GLN A 43 14.35 11.52 -4.77
N LEU A 44 13.26 11.77 -5.50
CA LEU A 44 13.21 11.43 -6.92
C LEU A 44 14.25 12.27 -7.69
N HIS A 45 15.04 11.60 -8.53
CA HIS A 45 15.96 12.26 -9.44
C HIS A 45 15.53 12.00 -10.89
N ASN A 46 15.04 13.02 -11.57
CA ASN A 46 14.50 12.90 -12.93
C ASN A 46 13.43 11.80 -13.05
N GLY A 47 12.50 11.75 -12.09
CA GLY A 47 11.44 10.76 -12.04
C GLY A 47 11.89 9.36 -11.62
N ARG A 48 13.11 9.16 -11.14
CA ARG A 48 13.64 7.85 -10.79
C ARG A 48 13.95 7.71 -9.33
N CYS A 49 13.72 6.51 -8.82
CA CYS A 49 14.14 6.08 -7.50
C CYS A 49 14.59 4.63 -7.51
N GLU A 50 15.57 4.32 -6.70
CA GLU A 50 16.11 2.97 -6.56
C GLU A 50 16.19 2.60 -5.08
N TRP A 51 15.77 1.37 -4.76
CA TRP A 51 15.88 0.79 -3.43
C TRP A 51 16.59 -0.54 -3.52
N GLN A 52 17.33 -0.86 -2.46
CA GLN A 52 17.90 -2.18 -2.28
C GLN A 52 17.28 -2.81 -1.04
N VAL A 53 16.47 -3.84 -1.26
CA VAL A 53 15.82 -4.60 -0.20
C VAL A 53 16.42 -5.98 -0.20
N ASP A 54 17.20 -6.32 0.82
CA ASP A 54 18.02 -7.53 0.88
C ASP A 54 18.97 -7.65 -0.35
N GLU A 55 18.80 -8.70 -1.16
CA GLU A 55 19.57 -8.93 -2.39
C GLU A 55 18.84 -8.44 -3.65
N GLN A 56 17.68 -7.78 -3.48
CA GLN A 56 16.81 -7.38 -4.58
C GLN A 56 16.88 -5.89 -4.82
N THR A 57 16.94 -5.50 -6.09
CA THR A 57 16.90 -4.12 -6.53
C THR A 57 15.52 -3.78 -7.06
N TRP A 58 14.99 -2.65 -6.61
CA TRP A 58 13.72 -2.10 -7.05
C TRP A 58 13.96 -0.74 -7.67
N GLN A 59 13.44 -0.50 -8.88
CA GLN A 59 13.60 0.74 -9.61
C GLN A 59 12.26 1.30 -10.02
N LEU A 60 11.94 2.50 -9.54
CA LEU A 60 10.78 3.28 -9.94
C LEU A 60 11.15 4.24 -11.06
N THR A 61 10.27 4.38 -12.04
CA THR A 61 10.35 5.40 -13.07
C THR A 61 9.00 6.11 -13.20
N LEU A 62 9.04 7.44 -13.08
CA LEU A 62 7.94 8.36 -13.32
C LEU A 62 8.36 9.34 -14.44
N PRO A 63 7.43 10.01 -15.12
CA PRO A 63 7.78 10.98 -16.18
C PRO A 63 8.62 12.16 -15.69
N SER A 64 8.47 12.58 -14.45
CA SER A 64 9.23 13.66 -13.81
C SER A 64 9.12 13.63 -12.29
N ASP A 65 9.92 14.47 -11.61
CA ASP A 65 9.88 14.67 -10.14
C ASP A 65 8.62 15.44 -9.68
N GLN A 66 7.97 16.13 -10.62
CA GLN A 66 6.72 16.87 -10.40
C GLN A 66 5.69 16.43 -11.43
N LEU A 67 4.57 15.93 -10.92
CA LEU A 67 3.51 15.40 -11.78
C LEU A 67 2.38 16.43 -11.94
N PRO A 68 1.90 16.64 -13.18
CA PRO A 68 0.73 17.49 -13.38
C PRO A 68 -0.50 16.85 -12.74
N ALA A 69 -1.22 17.63 -11.93
CA ALA A 69 -2.47 17.20 -11.34
C ALA A 69 -3.56 17.00 -12.41
N MET A 70 -4.50 16.10 -12.15
CA MET A 70 -5.64 15.77 -13.02
C MET A 70 -5.27 15.21 -14.40
N LEU A 71 -4.01 14.83 -14.61
CA LEU A 71 -3.55 14.13 -15.79
C LEU A 71 -3.03 12.75 -15.40
N SER A 72 -3.38 11.74 -16.20
CA SER A 72 -2.86 10.39 -16.02
C SER A 72 -1.35 10.36 -16.26
N GLN A 73 -0.61 9.79 -15.33
CA GLN A 73 0.85 9.68 -15.37
C GLN A 73 1.24 8.23 -15.30
N HIS A 74 2.11 7.81 -16.22
CA HIS A 74 2.59 6.45 -16.27
C HIS A 74 3.64 6.20 -15.20
N LEU A 75 3.43 5.14 -14.42
CA LEU A 75 4.35 4.64 -13.40
C LEU A 75 4.87 3.28 -13.85
N GLU A 76 6.17 3.12 -13.82
CA GLU A 76 6.85 1.84 -14.00
C GLU A 76 7.65 1.49 -12.76
N LEU A 77 7.53 0.25 -12.30
CA LEU A 77 8.35 -0.31 -11.23
C LEU A 77 8.94 -1.62 -11.70
N ASN A 78 10.25 -1.76 -11.57
CA ASN A 78 10.99 -2.93 -12.03
C ASN A 78 11.74 -3.57 -10.87
N THR A 79 11.87 -4.88 -10.89
CA THR A 79 12.66 -5.63 -9.91
C THR A 79 13.41 -6.79 -10.59
N ASN A 80 14.51 -7.18 -9.96
CA ASN A 80 15.24 -8.39 -10.31
C ASN A 80 14.79 -9.63 -9.51
N GLN A 81 13.72 -9.49 -8.69
CA GLN A 81 13.17 -10.59 -7.90
C GLN A 81 12.55 -11.66 -8.82
N GLU A 82 12.85 -12.92 -8.57
CA GLU A 82 12.16 -14.04 -9.22
C GLU A 82 10.76 -14.20 -8.64
N ASN A 83 9.74 -14.27 -9.52
CA ASN A 83 8.33 -14.39 -9.14
C ASN A 83 7.89 -13.33 -8.13
N PRO A 84 8.00 -12.04 -8.49
CA PRO A 84 7.69 -10.96 -7.58
C PRO A 84 6.19 -10.93 -7.23
N PRO A 85 5.83 -10.51 -5.99
CA PRO A 85 4.46 -10.54 -5.51
C PRO A 85 3.60 -9.46 -6.15
N THR A 86 2.28 -9.62 -6.07
CA THR A 86 1.35 -8.51 -6.30
C THR A 86 1.54 -7.45 -5.24
N LEU A 87 1.60 -6.18 -5.66
CA LEU A 87 1.82 -5.03 -4.78
C LEU A 87 0.56 -4.15 -4.71
N GLU A 88 0.46 -3.37 -3.66
CA GLU A 88 -0.51 -2.28 -3.52
C GLU A 88 0.25 -0.96 -3.41
N LEU A 89 -0.02 -0.03 -4.31
CA LEU A 89 0.41 1.36 -4.24
C LEU A 89 -0.64 2.17 -3.49
N ARG A 90 -0.22 2.86 -2.44
CA ARG A 90 -1.02 3.78 -1.65
C ARG A 90 -0.50 5.19 -1.80
N LEU A 91 -1.36 6.12 -2.13
CA LEU A 91 -1.02 7.53 -2.28
C LEU A 91 -1.82 8.37 -1.28
N GLN A 92 -1.15 9.18 -0.50
CA GLN A 92 -1.74 10.04 0.52
C GLN A 92 -1.13 11.44 0.46
N GLY A 93 -1.98 12.47 0.55
CA GLY A 93 -1.50 13.85 0.65
C GLY A 93 -0.86 14.14 2.00
N ILE A 94 0.32 14.80 1.98
CA ILE A 94 1.09 15.12 3.20
C ILE A 94 0.54 16.37 3.88
N GLU A 95 0.34 17.46 3.12
CA GLU A 95 -0.12 18.74 3.71
C GLU A 95 -1.61 18.71 4.05
N MET A 96 -2.39 17.94 3.30
CA MET A 96 -3.83 17.83 3.50
C MET A 96 -4.30 16.41 3.24
N TYR A 97 -4.95 15.82 4.22
CA TYR A 97 -5.56 14.52 4.06
C TYR A 97 -6.79 14.60 3.14
N MET A 98 -6.67 14.09 1.94
CA MET A 98 -7.74 14.01 0.93
C MET A 98 -8.26 12.58 0.72
N GLY A 99 -8.03 11.70 1.69
CA GLY A 99 -8.25 10.27 1.53
C GLY A 99 -7.00 9.55 1.03
N GLU A 100 -7.13 8.27 0.81
CA GLU A 100 -6.08 7.40 0.31
C GLU A 100 -6.49 6.84 -1.05
N ILE A 101 -5.58 6.92 -2.01
CA ILE A 101 -5.75 6.30 -3.33
C ILE A 101 -5.01 4.97 -3.28
N LYS A 102 -5.69 3.88 -3.62
CA LYS A 102 -5.11 2.53 -3.65
C LYS A 102 -5.18 1.97 -5.05
N LEU A 103 -4.05 1.46 -5.53
CA LEU A 103 -3.92 0.82 -6.83
C LEU A 103 -3.20 -0.51 -6.66
N GLN A 104 -3.74 -1.55 -7.24
CA GLN A 104 -3.08 -2.86 -7.28
C GLN A 104 -2.13 -2.89 -8.47
N LEU A 105 -0.89 -3.33 -8.22
CA LEU A 105 0.16 -3.49 -9.21
C LEU A 105 0.43 -4.99 -9.38
N GLU A 106 0.21 -5.48 -10.58
CA GLU A 106 0.50 -6.87 -10.94
C GLU A 106 1.77 -6.94 -11.76
N PRO A 107 2.71 -7.84 -11.43
CA PRO A 107 3.92 -7.99 -12.22
C PRO A 107 3.63 -8.75 -13.52
N ASN A 108 4.32 -8.39 -14.59
CA ASN A 108 4.40 -9.23 -15.76
C ASN A 108 5.43 -10.36 -15.56
N GLU A 109 5.59 -11.22 -16.57
CA GLU A 109 6.53 -12.38 -16.53
C GLU A 109 8.01 -11.99 -16.32
N HIS A 110 8.36 -10.71 -16.45
CA HIS A 110 9.72 -10.19 -16.33
C HIS A 110 9.94 -9.35 -15.05
N GLY A 111 8.98 -9.34 -14.13
CA GLY A 111 9.07 -8.53 -12.91
C GLY A 111 8.85 -7.03 -13.13
N HIS A 112 8.19 -6.64 -14.21
CA HIS A 112 7.83 -5.25 -14.49
C HIS A 112 6.38 -5.00 -14.11
N TYR A 113 6.15 -3.94 -13.34
CA TYR A 113 4.84 -3.42 -12.99
C TYR A 113 4.60 -2.12 -13.74
N GLN A 114 3.40 -1.94 -14.23
CA GLN A 114 2.98 -0.72 -14.92
C GLN A 114 1.60 -0.31 -14.43
N SER A 115 1.41 0.97 -14.19
CA SER A 115 0.12 1.52 -13.80
C SER A 115 0.04 2.99 -14.19
N ASP A 116 -1.17 3.46 -14.36
CA ASP A 116 -1.44 4.87 -14.56
C ASP A 116 -1.95 5.46 -13.26
N ILE A 117 -1.28 6.50 -12.76
CA ILE A 117 -1.67 7.23 -11.56
C ILE A 117 -2.25 8.59 -11.94
N LEU A 118 -3.28 9.01 -11.21
CA LEU A 118 -3.89 10.32 -11.36
C LEU A 118 -3.94 10.99 -9.99
N LEU A 119 -3.20 12.10 -9.86
CA LEU A 119 -3.18 12.89 -8.62
C LEU A 119 -4.27 13.96 -8.68
N PRO A 120 -5.14 14.04 -7.68
CA PRO A 120 -6.15 15.09 -7.60
C PRO A 120 -5.53 16.47 -7.44
N ILE A 121 -6.23 17.50 -7.90
CA ILE A 121 -5.84 18.89 -7.67
C ILE A 121 -6.24 19.33 -6.25
N CYS A 122 -5.35 20.06 -5.58
CA CYS A 122 -5.68 20.76 -4.34
C CYS A 122 -6.02 22.22 -4.63
N ASN A 123 -6.84 22.85 -3.77
CA ASN A 123 -7.18 24.27 -3.87
C ASN A 123 -5.96 25.21 -3.78
N THR A 124 -4.86 24.73 -3.21
CA THR A 124 -3.58 25.47 -3.13
C THR A 124 -2.73 25.35 -4.40
N GLY A 125 -3.12 24.52 -5.36
CA GLY A 125 -2.46 24.30 -6.65
C GLY A 125 -1.20 23.41 -6.59
N LYS A 126 -0.58 23.26 -5.42
CA LYS A 126 0.59 22.38 -5.22
C LYS A 126 0.34 21.50 -4.02
N MET A 127 0.79 20.25 -4.10
CA MET A 127 0.65 19.29 -3.02
C MET A 127 1.76 18.24 -3.10
N ARG A 128 2.26 17.84 -1.96
CA ARG A 128 3.16 16.69 -1.83
C ARG A 128 2.39 15.45 -1.47
N TRP A 129 2.70 14.38 -2.17
CA TRP A 129 2.10 13.07 -1.98
C TRP A 129 3.14 12.10 -1.46
N ARG A 130 2.77 11.36 -0.43
CA ARG A 130 3.51 10.18 0.00
C ARG A 130 2.93 8.98 -0.71
N ALA A 131 3.81 8.24 -1.35
CA ALA A 131 3.51 6.97 -1.99
C ALA A 131 4.15 5.84 -1.19
N GLU A 132 3.37 4.83 -0.89
CA GLU A 132 3.81 3.60 -0.22
C GLU A 132 3.47 2.43 -1.12
N ILE A 133 4.44 1.56 -1.38
CA ILE A 133 4.28 0.34 -2.16
C ILE A 133 4.50 -0.83 -1.21
N VAL A 134 3.47 -1.64 -1.02
CA VAL A 134 3.51 -2.78 -0.10
C VAL A 134 3.13 -4.06 -0.80
N SER A 135 3.77 -5.17 -0.40
CA SER A 135 3.40 -6.50 -0.88
C SER A 135 2.04 -6.93 -0.30
N LEU A 136 1.21 -7.54 -1.14
CA LEU A 136 0.00 -8.23 -0.71
C LEU A 136 0.26 -9.68 -0.27
N ASP A 137 1.47 -10.20 -0.52
CA ASP A 137 1.90 -11.52 -0.09
C ASP A 137 2.74 -11.41 1.19
N PRO A 138 2.24 -11.88 2.35
CA PRO A 138 2.97 -11.81 3.61
C PRO A 138 4.23 -12.69 3.64
N THR A 139 4.39 -13.63 2.70
CA THR A 139 5.59 -14.48 2.60
C THR A 139 6.73 -13.80 1.85
N GLN A 140 6.44 -12.73 1.12
CA GLN A 140 7.38 -11.92 0.35
C GLN A 140 7.20 -10.44 0.72
N PRO A 141 7.60 -10.01 1.92
CA PRO A 141 7.36 -8.65 2.38
C PRO A 141 8.18 -7.65 1.54
N VAL A 142 7.51 -6.66 1.02
CA VAL A 142 8.10 -5.50 0.33
C VAL A 142 7.43 -4.26 0.88
N ALA A 143 8.21 -3.26 1.28
CA ALA A 143 7.71 -2.00 1.78
C ALA A 143 8.63 -0.86 1.29
N LEU A 144 8.22 -0.17 0.24
CA LEU A 144 8.95 0.92 -0.39
C LEU A 144 8.16 2.20 -0.23
N SER A 145 8.84 3.33 -0.07
CA SER A 145 8.18 4.62 -0.01
C SER A 145 8.94 5.70 -0.77
N PHE A 146 8.19 6.64 -1.34
CA PHE A 146 8.73 7.83 -2.01
C PHE A 146 7.76 9.00 -1.87
N GLU A 147 8.26 10.19 -2.14
CA GLU A 147 7.45 11.41 -2.19
C GLU A 147 7.49 12.02 -3.58
N VAL A 148 6.36 12.56 -4.04
CA VAL A 148 6.22 13.22 -5.33
C VAL A 148 5.36 14.46 -5.20
N ASP A 149 5.78 15.55 -5.84
CA ASP A 149 5.03 16.81 -5.86
C ASP A 149 4.03 16.80 -7.03
N SER A 150 2.82 17.34 -6.81
CA SER A 150 1.84 17.65 -7.87
C SER A 150 1.68 19.15 -8.05
N GLN A 151 1.44 19.58 -9.25
CA GLN A 151 1.16 20.98 -9.60
C GLN A 151 0.17 21.12 -10.75
#